data_46e5ecf0cb69edf66ade21036f9c2808
#
_entry.id   46e5ecf0cb69edf66ade21036f9c2808
#
_cell.length_a   1.000
_cell.length_b   1.000
_cell.length_c   1.000
_cell.angle_alpha   90.00
_cell.angle_beta   90.00
_cell.angle_gamma   90.00
#
_symmetry.space_group_name_H-M   'P 1'
#
loop_
_entity.id
_entity.type
_entity.pdbx_description
1 polymer ?
#
loop_
_entity_poly.entity_id
_entity_poly.type
_entity_poly.pdbx_seq_one_letter_code
_entity_poly.pdbx_strand_id
1 'polypeptide(L)'
;MRALNARLAEARHAFRLLALSQLIIAAPRSYSVGGGAAGSRLERGGTTITGEVRHEDYDVLIQAAGRLPGVRLQGMTSFPSSNSHASLADQLLKKALETGQRRAQATARALGLRKVELLLIDQRGSNQRPMQMAARKESTGFRPGEAPKSSQSLTLKLDYCLR
;
A
#
# COMPACT_ATOMS: atom_id res chain seq x y z
N MET A 1 -3.71 -31.52 -9.88
CA MET A 1 -2.80 -30.68 -10.67
C MET A 1 -3.46 -30.05 -11.91
N ARG A 2 -4.11 -30.80 -12.83
CA ARG A 2 -4.74 -30.20 -14.05
C ARG A 2 -5.79 -29.13 -13.72
N ALA A 3 -6.67 -29.34 -12.75
CA ALA A 3 -7.68 -28.37 -12.34
C ALA A 3 -7.09 -27.10 -11.72
N LEU A 4 -5.97 -27.20 -10.97
CA LEU A 4 -5.26 -26.04 -10.43
C LEU A 4 -4.63 -25.21 -11.56
N ASN A 5 -4.00 -25.88 -12.53
CA ASN A 5 -3.37 -25.19 -13.66
C ASN A 5 -4.40 -24.46 -14.54
N ALA A 6 -5.59 -25.07 -14.77
CA ALA A 6 -6.67 -24.44 -15.51
C ALA A 6 -7.17 -23.15 -14.79
N ARG A 7 -7.44 -23.24 -13.48
CA ARG A 7 -7.85 -22.07 -12.66
C ARG A 7 -6.76 -21.00 -12.59
N LEU A 8 -5.51 -21.42 -12.52
CA LEU A 8 -4.38 -20.48 -12.53
C LEU A 8 -4.27 -19.74 -13.87
N ALA A 9 -4.49 -20.44 -14.99
CA ALA A 9 -4.49 -19.81 -16.31
C ALA A 9 -5.63 -18.80 -16.46
N GLU A 10 -6.82 -19.13 -15.96
CA GLU A 10 -7.99 -18.25 -15.96
C GLU A 10 -7.75 -17.00 -15.09
N ALA A 11 -7.27 -17.17 -13.86
CA ALA A 11 -6.92 -16.07 -12.97
C ALA A 11 -5.80 -15.20 -13.57
N ARG A 12 -4.80 -15.82 -14.17
CA ARG A 12 -3.70 -15.11 -14.84
C ARG A 12 -4.21 -14.25 -15.99
N HIS A 13 -5.12 -14.76 -16.79
CA HIS A 13 -5.72 -14.01 -17.89
C HIS A 13 -6.53 -12.83 -17.37
N ALA A 14 -7.41 -13.04 -16.40
CA ALA A 14 -8.24 -11.99 -15.81
C ALA A 14 -7.41 -10.86 -15.17
N PHE A 15 -6.36 -11.19 -14.42
CA PHE A 15 -5.55 -10.18 -13.73
C PHE A 15 -4.50 -9.51 -14.61
N ARG A 16 -4.04 -10.17 -15.67
CA ARG A 16 -3.08 -9.60 -16.60
C ARG A 16 -3.60 -8.37 -17.33
N LEU A 17 -4.90 -8.30 -17.59
CA LEU A 17 -5.54 -7.15 -18.23
C LEU A 17 -5.58 -5.91 -17.33
N LEU A 18 -5.55 -6.10 -16.01
CA LEU A 18 -5.62 -5.03 -15.01
C LEU A 18 -4.25 -4.62 -14.48
N ALA A 19 -3.23 -5.47 -14.65
CA ALA A 19 -1.92 -5.23 -14.07
C ALA A 19 -1.15 -4.13 -14.82
N LEU A 20 -0.55 -3.22 -14.06
CA LEU A 20 0.37 -2.18 -14.56
C LEU A 20 1.75 -2.76 -14.87
N SER A 21 2.14 -3.80 -14.14
CA SER A 21 3.42 -4.49 -14.27
C SER A 21 3.20 -5.98 -14.54
N GLN A 22 4.30 -6.69 -14.80
CA GLN A 22 4.25 -8.13 -14.96
C GLN A 22 3.73 -8.80 -13.68
N LEU A 23 2.74 -9.71 -13.82
CA LEU A 23 2.28 -10.52 -12.71
C LEU A 23 3.36 -11.51 -12.29
N ILE A 24 3.70 -11.48 -11.03
CA ILE A 24 4.61 -12.44 -10.40
C ILE A 24 3.79 -13.59 -9.84
N ILE A 25 4.04 -14.80 -10.32
CA ILE A 25 3.35 -16.00 -9.89
C ILE A 25 4.35 -16.87 -9.13
N ALA A 26 4.09 -17.07 -7.84
CA ALA A 26 4.92 -17.97 -7.03
C ALA A 26 4.75 -19.44 -7.51
N ALA A 27 5.78 -20.24 -7.30
CA ALA A 27 5.71 -21.66 -7.62
C ALA A 27 4.52 -22.32 -6.89
N PRO A 28 3.69 -23.11 -7.58
CA PRO A 28 2.58 -23.80 -6.95
C PRO A 28 3.08 -24.74 -5.86
N ARG A 29 2.42 -24.71 -4.71
CA ARG A 29 2.68 -25.64 -3.60
C ARG A 29 1.50 -26.58 -3.47
N SER A 30 1.77 -27.88 -3.43
CA SER A 30 0.77 -28.90 -3.09
C SER A 30 1.10 -29.50 -1.73
N TYR A 31 0.08 -29.73 -0.94
CA TYR A 31 0.20 -30.42 0.35
C TYR A 31 -0.98 -31.37 0.54
N SER A 32 -0.72 -32.51 1.12
CA SER A 32 -1.74 -33.47 1.47
C SER A 32 -2.29 -33.16 2.86
N VAL A 33 -3.62 -33.10 2.97
CA VAL A 33 -4.31 -32.88 4.23
C VAL A 33 -5.08 -34.15 4.59
N GLY A 34 -4.77 -34.70 5.75
CA GLY A 34 -5.53 -35.77 6.40
C GLY A 34 -5.22 -37.16 5.85
N GLY A 35 -5.12 -38.11 6.74
CA GLY A 35 -4.96 -39.52 6.49
C GLY A 35 -5.12 -40.26 7.80
N GLY A 36 -6.34 -40.40 8.29
CA GLY A 36 -6.68 -41.50 9.19
C GLY A 36 -6.73 -42.79 8.40
N ALA A 37 -6.52 -43.93 9.03
CA ALA A 37 -6.22 -45.26 8.49
C ALA A 37 -7.13 -45.82 7.37
N ALA A 38 -8.07 -45.09 6.83
CA ALA A 38 -8.95 -45.48 5.71
C ALA A 38 -9.40 -44.31 4.80
N GLY A 39 -8.74 -43.13 4.85
CA GLY A 39 -9.25 -41.94 4.19
C GLY A 39 -8.53 -41.57 2.91
N SER A 40 -9.27 -41.14 1.90
CA SER A 40 -8.77 -40.52 0.69
C SER A 40 -7.89 -39.33 1.03
N ARG A 41 -6.67 -39.35 0.56
CA ARG A 41 -5.70 -38.24 0.66
C ARG A 41 -6.22 -37.05 -0.14
N LEU A 42 -6.64 -35.99 0.52
CA LEU A 42 -7.06 -34.75 -0.14
C LEU A 42 -5.81 -33.94 -0.48
N GLU A 43 -5.49 -33.85 -1.76
CA GLU A 43 -4.43 -32.95 -2.23
C GLU A 43 -4.99 -31.56 -2.38
N ARG A 44 -4.41 -30.61 -1.63
CA ARG A 44 -4.66 -29.18 -1.79
C ARG A 44 -3.45 -28.52 -2.46
N GLY A 45 -3.71 -27.72 -3.45
CA GLY A 45 -2.69 -26.92 -4.11
C GLY A 45 -3.05 -25.43 -4.03
N GLY A 46 -2.02 -24.60 -3.97
CA GLY A 46 -2.18 -23.16 -3.96
C GLY A 46 -0.95 -22.47 -4.53
N THR A 47 -1.14 -21.25 -4.99
CA THR A 47 -0.08 -20.35 -5.41
C THR A 47 -0.48 -18.93 -5.06
N THR A 48 0.51 -18.04 -5.00
CA THR A 48 0.31 -16.61 -4.78
C THR A 48 0.60 -15.86 -6.07
N ILE A 49 -0.30 -14.97 -6.44
CA ILE A 49 -0.13 -14.04 -7.56
C ILE A 49 0.04 -12.64 -6.96
N THR A 50 1.11 -11.97 -7.35
CA THR A 50 1.40 -10.59 -6.93
C THR A 50 1.48 -9.71 -8.17
N GLY A 51 0.92 -8.51 -8.12
CA GLY A 51 0.96 -7.55 -9.20
C GLY A 51 0.53 -6.17 -8.73
N GLU A 52 0.67 -5.18 -9.60
CA GLU A 52 0.26 -3.81 -9.35
C GLU A 52 -0.92 -3.47 -10.25
N VAL A 53 -1.90 -2.75 -9.70
CA VAL A 53 -3.06 -2.26 -10.43
C VAL A 53 -3.26 -0.77 -10.15
N ARG A 54 -3.86 -0.05 -11.09
CA ARG A 54 -4.23 1.34 -10.88
C ARG A 54 -5.33 1.44 -9.84
N HIS A 55 -5.32 2.54 -9.09
CA HIS A 55 -6.34 2.78 -8.06
C HIS A 55 -7.76 2.77 -8.63
N GLU A 56 -7.94 3.28 -9.83
CA GLU A 56 -9.24 3.28 -10.55
C GLU A 56 -9.72 1.88 -10.93
N ASP A 57 -8.82 0.92 -11.12
CA ASP A 57 -9.14 -0.47 -11.46
C ASP A 57 -9.37 -1.36 -10.22
N TYR A 58 -9.30 -0.78 -9.01
CA TYR A 58 -9.48 -1.51 -7.76
C TYR A 58 -10.80 -2.29 -7.72
N ASP A 59 -11.91 -1.62 -8.02
CA ASP A 59 -13.23 -2.25 -7.94
C ASP A 59 -13.40 -3.35 -8.99
N VAL A 60 -12.80 -3.18 -10.16
CA VAL A 60 -12.79 -4.21 -11.22
C VAL A 60 -11.99 -5.42 -10.76
N LEU A 61 -10.84 -5.21 -10.09
CA LEU A 61 -10.04 -6.28 -9.51
C LEU A 61 -10.82 -7.06 -8.44
N ILE A 62 -11.51 -6.37 -7.53
CA ILE A 62 -12.30 -7.00 -6.46
C ILE A 62 -13.43 -7.85 -7.05
N GLN A 63 -14.12 -7.33 -8.05
CA GLN A 63 -15.18 -8.07 -8.74
C GLN A 63 -14.64 -9.28 -9.51
N ALA A 64 -13.53 -9.13 -10.21
CA ALA A 64 -12.89 -10.24 -10.93
C ALA A 64 -12.43 -11.34 -9.97
N ALA A 65 -11.77 -10.97 -8.87
CA ALA A 65 -11.34 -11.92 -7.84
C ALA A 65 -12.51 -12.65 -7.18
N GLY A 66 -13.61 -11.93 -6.92
CA GLY A 66 -14.81 -12.52 -6.30
C GLY A 66 -15.56 -13.52 -7.20
N ARG A 67 -15.41 -13.42 -8.51
CA ARG A 67 -16.03 -14.36 -9.49
C ARG A 67 -15.23 -15.65 -9.67
N LEU A 68 -13.94 -15.63 -9.35
CA LEU A 68 -13.06 -16.78 -9.56
C LEU A 68 -13.07 -17.72 -8.35
N PRO A 69 -13.51 -18.97 -8.49
CA PRO A 69 -13.59 -19.89 -7.38
C PRO A 69 -12.18 -20.24 -6.86
N GLY A 70 -12.00 -20.14 -5.54
CA GLY A 70 -10.74 -20.44 -4.87
C GLY A 70 -9.71 -19.34 -4.90
N VAL A 71 -10.00 -18.18 -5.49
CA VAL A 71 -9.17 -16.97 -5.40
C VAL A 71 -9.49 -16.22 -4.10
N ARG A 72 -8.45 -15.79 -3.39
CA ARG A 72 -8.57 -14.96 -2.17
C ARG A 72 -7.56 -13.83 -2.22
N LEU A 73 -8.02 -12.62 -1.97
CA LEU A 73 -7.14 -11.48 -1.79
C LEU A 73 -6.55 -11.53 -0.38
N GLN A 74 -5.22 -11.51 -0.28
CA GLN A 74 -4.49 -11.65 1.00
C GLN A 74 -4.11 -10.31 1.59
N GLY A 75 -3.74 -9.35 0.76
CA GLY A 75 -3.34 -8.02 1.20
C GLY A 75 -3.18 -7.08 0.02
N MET A 76 -3.38 -5.80 0.28
CA MET A 76 -3.18 -4.73 -0.69
C MET A 76 -2.44 -3.58 -0.02
N THR A 77 -1.57 -2.94 -0.79
CA THR A 77 -0.81 -1.78 -0.35
C THR A 77 -0.92 -0.70 -1.41
N SER A 78 -1.22 0.52 -1.03
CA SER A 78 -1.31 1.64 -1.97
C SER A 78 -0.03 2.45 -1.95
N PHE A 79 0.48 2.73 -3.14
CA PHE A 79 1.64 3.60 -3.35
C PHE A 79 1.25 4.77 -4.25
N PRO A 80 1.76 5.97 -4.04
CA PRO A 80 1.62 7.06 -5.00
C PRO A 80 2.40 6.71 -6.28
N SER A 81 1.90 7.15 -7.44
CA SER A 81 2.65 6.99 -8.69
C SER A 81 3.98 7.77 -8.61
N SER A 82 5.01 7.32 -9.33
CA SER A 82 6.34 7.95 -9.34
C SER A 82 6.30 9.45 -9.67
N ASN A 83 5.45 9.85 -10.61
CA ASN A 83 5.32 11.26 -11.02
C ASN A 83 4.60 12.11 -9.97
N SER A 84 3.59 11.57 -9.27
CA SER A 84 2.91 12.28 -8.20
C SER A 84 3.73 12.32 -6.92
N HIS A 85 4.65 11.39 -6.75
CA HIS A 85 5.50 11.29 -5.57
C HIS A 85 6.43 12.50 -5.41
N ALA A 86 7.13 12.91 -6.47
CA ALA A 86 8.06 14.04 -6.43
C ALA A 86 7.30 15.35 -6.13
N SER A 87 6.23 15.63 -6.86
CA SER A 87 5.43 16.84 -6.64
C SER A 87 4.79 16.89 -5.25
N LEU A 88 4.36 15.76 -4.72
CA LEU A 88 3.80 15.66 -3.38
C LEU A 88 4.87 15.88 -2.30
N ALA A 89 6.08 15.36 -2.49
CA ALA A 89 7.20 15.58 -1.58
C ALA A 89 7.56 17.07 -1.48
N ASP A 90 7.62 17.78 -2.62
CA ASP A 90 7.88 19.21 -2.68
C ASP A 90 6.77 20.02 -2.00
N GLN A 91 5.51 19.66 -2.22
CA GLN A 91 4.38 20.30 -1.55
C GLN A 91 4.41 20.10 -0.03
N LEU A 92 4.73 18.89 0.43
CA LEU A 92 4.86 18.57 1.85
C LEU A 92 6.03 19.35 2.47
N LEU A 93 7.17 19.43 1.79
CA LEU A 93 8.33 20.20 2.23
C LEU A 93 7.98 21.68 2.40
N LYS A 94 7.38 22.29 1.38
CA LYS A 94 6.92 23.68 1.43
C LYS A 94 5.97 23.93 2.59
N LYS A 95 4.96 23.10 2.75
CA LYS A 95 3.97 23.22 3.82
C LYS A 95 4.59 23.03 5.22
N ALA A 96 5.57 22.13 5.35
CA ALA A 96 6.27 21.91 6.62
C ALA A 96 7.13 23.14 7.00
N LEU A 97 7.85 23.72 6.04
CA LEU A 97 8.65 24.95 6.24
C LEU A 97 7.76 26.15 6.61
N GLU A 98 6.68 26.37 5.88
CA GLU A 98 5.71 27.44 6.18
C GLU A 98 5.09 27.28 7.58
N THR A 99 4.80 26.05 7.98
CA THR A 99 4.24 25.75 9.31
C THR A 99 5.28 26.00 10.40
N GLY A 100 6.54 25.59 10.18
CA GLY A 100 7.65 25.83 11.10
C GLY A 100 7.91 27.32 11.31
N GLN A 101 7.99 28.06 10.22
CA GLN A 101 8.21 29.52 10.25
C GLN A 101 7.07 30.25 10.98
N ARG A 102 5.83 29.89 10.72
CA ARG A 102 4.65 30.46 11.39
C ARG A 102 4.68 30.21 12.91
N ARG A 103 5.08 29.01 13.33
CA ARG A 103 5.25 28.67 14.75
C ARG A 103 6.37 29.47 15.39
N ALA A 104 7.54 29.56 14.74
CA ALA A 104 8.67 30.34 15.23
C ALA A 104 8.33 31.84 15.38
N GLN A 105 7.60 32.40 14.41
CA GLN A 105 7.11 33.80 14.50
C GLN A 105 6.11 34.00 15.65
N ALA A 106 5.20 33.05 15.87
CA ALA A 106 4.27 33.12 16.99
C ALA A 106 5.01 33.09 18.34
N THR A 107 6.02 32.20 18.46
CA THR A 107 6.87 32.13 19.66
C THR A 107 7.66 33.41 19.87
N ALA A 108 8.27 33.96 18.82
CA ALA A 108 9.03 35.22 18.91
C ALA A 108 8.13 36.38 19.40
N ARG A 109 6.92 36.50 18.84
CA ARG A 109 5.95 37.52 19.29
C ARG A 109 5.57 37.36 20.76
N ALA A 110 5.33 36.14 21.20
CA ALA A 110 5.01 35.86 22.61
C ALA A 110 6.14 36.23 23.58
N LEU A 111 7.40 36.20 23.09
CA LEU A 111 8.59 36.61 23.84
C LEU A 111 8.96 38.09 23.66
N GLY A 112 8.18 38.87 22.91
CA GLY A 112 8.48 40.27 22.61
C GLY A 112 9.62 40.46 21.60
N LEU A 113 10.02 39.39 20.91
CA LEU A 113 11.10 39.40 19.91
C LEU A 113 10.53 39.66 18.51
N ARG A 114 11.33 40.33 17.66
CA ARG A 114 10.85 40.76 16.34
C ARG A 114 11.48 40.02 15.17
N LYS A 115 12.64 39.41 15.38
CA LYS A 115 13.39 38.77 14.31
C LYS A 115 13.39 37.25 14.48
N VAL A 116 13.12 36.56 13.41
CA VAL A 116 13.15 35.08 13.33
C VAL A 116 14.05 34.69 12.18
N GLU A 117 15.06 33.91 12.44
CA GLU A 117 16.05 33.48 11.46
C GLU A 117 16.19 31.97 11.51
N LEU A 118 16.02 31.30 10.35
CA LEU A 118 16.18 29.87 10.23
C LEU A 118 17.68 29.53 10.23
N LEU A 119 18.12 28.68 11.16
CA LEU A 119 19.52 28.28 11.29
C LEU A 119 19.79 26.90 10.68
N LEU A 120 18.90 25.96 10.88
CA LEU A 120 19.12 24.58 10.48
C LEU A 120 17.83 23.93 9.98
N ILE A 121 17.95 23.16 8.91
CA ILE A 121 16.92 22.24 8.42
C ILE A 121 17.52 20.84 8.47
N ASP A 122 16.98 19.98 9.35
CA ASP A 122 17.32 18.55 9.40
C ASP A 122 16.12 17.75 8.87
N GLN A 123 16.30 17.21 7.68
CA GLN A 123 15.29 16.36 7.03
C GLN A 123 15.55 14.91 7.37
N ARG A 124 14.97 14.43 8.47
CA ARG A 124 14.98 13.02 8.81
C ARG A 124 13.93 12.31 7.98
N GLY A 125 14.37 11.64 6.94
CA GLY A 125 13.67 10.75 6.05
C GLY A 125 12.14 10.85 5.96
N SER A 126 11.60 10.92 4.77
CA SER A 126 10.16 10.77 4.56
C SER A 126 9.76 9.33 4.96
N ASN A 127 9.07 9.17 6.07
CA ASN A 127 8.47 7.90 6.42
C ASN A 127 7.27 7.64 5.51
N GLN A 128 7.52 6.95 4.42
CA GLN A 128 6.46 6.33 3.65
C GLN A 128 5.95 5.15 4.47
N ARG A 129 4.82 5.31 5.11
CA ARG A 129 4.09 4.17 5.66
C ARG A 129 3.05 3.76 4.63
N PRO A 130 3.31 2.69 3.86
CA PRO A 130 2.26 2.13 3.03
C PRO A 130 1.13 1.69 3.96
N MET A 131 -0.07 2.15 3.67
CA MET A 131 -1.23 1.70 4.41
C MET A 131 -1.54 0.26 3.98
N GLN A 132 -1.11 -0.70 4.80
CA GLN A 132 -1.38 -2.11 4.56
C GLN A 132 -2.81 -2.41 5.02
N MET A 133 -3.66 -2.75 4.09
CA MET A 133 -4.92 -3.42 4.41
C MET A 133 -4.68 -4.92 4.39
N ALA A 134 -4.56 -5.52 5.57
CA ALA A 134 -4.60 -6.96 5.72
C ALA A 134 -6.05 -7.44 5.69
N ALA A 135 -6.34 -8.49 4.95
CA ALA A 135 -7.63 -9.16 5.05
C ALA A 135 -7.85 -9.61 6.51
N ARG A 136 -8.86 -9.05 7.17
CA ARG A 136 -9.25 -9.52 8.50
C ARG A 136 -9.62 -11.00 8.42
N LYS A 137 -9.17 -11.76 9.40
CA LYS A 137 -9.32 -13.21 9.49
C LYS A 137 -10.78 -13.68 9.55
N GLU A 138 -11.72 -12.76 9.78
CA GLU A 138 -13.15 -13.02 9.89
C GLU A 138 -13.92 -12.29 8.78
N SER A 139 -14.26 -13.04 7.77
CA SER A 139 -15.46 -12.97 6.91
C SER A 139 -15.64 -11.85 5.89
N THR A 140 -14.97 -10.75 5.89
CA THR A 140 -15.25 -9.72 4.89
C THR A 140 -14.00 -9.40 4.10
N GLY A 141 -13.89 -10.02 2.94
CA GLY A 141 -12.88 -9.67 1.96
C GLY A 141 -12.92 -8.17 1.61
N PHE A 142 -11.94 -7.73 0.87
CA PHE A 142 -11.88 -6.38 0.31
C PHE A 142 -13.21 -6.03 -0.37
N ARG A 143 -13.74 -4.83 -0.09
CA ARG A 143 -15.03 -4.39 -0.63
C ARG A 143 -14.83 -3.38 -1.74
N PRO A 144 -15.73 -3.36 -2.75
CA PRO A 144 -15.78 -2.26 -3.70
C PRO A 144 -15.91 -0.91 -2.97
N GLY A 145 -15.24 0.13 -3.48
CA GLY A 145 -15.21 1.46 -2.87
C GLY A 145 -14.29 1.64 -1.66
N GLU A 146 -13.68 0.58 -1.14
CA GLU A 146 -12.74 0.62 0.00
C GLU A 146 -11.27 0.54 -0.45
N ALA A 147 -10.93 1.13 -1.57
CA ALA A 147 -9.56 1.16 -2.05
C ALA A 147 -8.62 1.81 -1.02
N PRO A 148 -7.49 1.19 -0.66
CA PRO A 148 -6.56 1.75 0.30
C PRO A 148 -6.01 3.07 -0.22
N LYS A 149 -6.09 4.14 0.59
CA LYS A 149 -5.54 5.45 0.25
C LYS A 149 -4.06 5.48 0.61
N SER A 150 -3.24 5.95 -0.33
CA SER A 150 -1.83 6.21 -0.02
C SER A 150 -1.72 7.42 0.89
N SER A 151 -0.88 7.34 1.92
CA SER A 151 -0.53 8.48 2.76
C SER A 151 0.98 8.68 2.76
N GLN A 152 1.40 9.92 2.65
CA GLN A 152 2.79 10.32 2.75
C GLN A 152 2.93 11.37 3.84
N SER A 153 3.94 11.25 4.68
CA SER A 153 4.26 12.23 5.71
C SER A 153 5.72 12.62 5.63
N LEU A 154 5.99 13.89 5.91
CA LEU A 154 7.33 14.44 6.00
C LEU A 154 7.51 15.04 7.39
N THR A 155 8.60 14.67 8.06
CA THR A 155 8.98 15.25 9.35
C THR A 155 10.25 16.06 9.17
N LEU A 156 10.20 17.34 9.57
CA LEU A 156 11.36 18.24 9.59
C LEU A 156 11.66 18.64 11.02
N LYS A 157 12.95 18.67 11.36
CA LYS A 157 13.45 19.38 12.52
C LYS A 157 14.00 20.72 12.02
N LEU A 158 13.49 21.82 12.58
CA LEU A 158 13.85 23.18 12.19
C LEU A 158 14.35 23.91 13.43
N ASP A 159 15.55 24.44 13.38
CA ASP A 159 16.12 25.24 14.44
C ASP A 159 16.09 26.73 14.00
N TYR A 160 15.55 27.59 14.87
CA TYR A 160 15.41 29.02 14.64
C TYR A 160 16.12 29.84 15.70
N CYS A 161 16.79 30.91 15.30
CA CYS A 161 17.23 31.94 16.20
C CYS A 161 16.14 33.01 16.33
N LEU A 162 15.78 33.36 17.55
CA LEU A 162 14.81 34.41 17.85
C LEU A 162 15.55 35.61 18.47
N ARG A 163 15.41 36.81 17.90
CA ARG A 163 16.06 38.06 18.35
C ARG A 163 15.08 39.21 18.46
#